data_82ba9c26e63177abbca1d66eb35385e9
#
_entry.id   82ba9c26e63177abbca1d66eb35385e9
#
_cell.length_a   1.000
_cell.length_b   1.000
_cell.length_c   1.000
_cell.angle_alpha   90.00
_cell.angle_beta   90.00
_cell.angle_gamma   90.00
#
_symmetry.space_group_name_H-M   'P 1'
#
loop_
_entity.id
_entity.type
_entity.pdbx_description
1 polymer ?
#
loop_
_entity_poly.entity_id
_entity_poly.type
_entity_poly.pdbx_seq_one_letter_code
_entity_poly.pdbx_strand_id
1 'polypeptide(L)'
;MFSDNPFEPLTFDANDMENIVTHLPVLRDRHLDSSNSTPEFVVGSITRGITPELIDFGYTHAVMPWPTLEQVRDNMYPWGRVSRCTVIKTDTVHLPHGLKKRVRDALARHYDGNSIEILLDRDYEAFVDTVADHYYFSIHGTWLSNAMKSCWKQAHRKGLTHCITVMINGRIAGGLLFGTKGGMLYGETAMSWLPDASKLALVALCAIARHCRMPLIDCQMYSPYVSGFNPEVMDWATYLPLQSEAVSRTAPDWEKLPRELTGIIAGAFPELKPRPYTKEPRSLRAPVIYLKETDEKNRHDPNEIEPNTSDDPDDVRAEDLLTSVCMGTRHVALPVISRPCSYFS
;
A
#
# COMPACT_ATOMS: atom_id res chain seq x y z
N MET A 1 24.26 -3.15 26.51
CA MET A 1 24.45 -1.72 26.70
C MET A 1 23.16 -1.06 26.25
N PHE A 2 22.35 -0.59 27.18
CA PHE A 2 21.17 0.20 26.84
C PHE A 2 21.66 1.60 26.48
N SER A 3 21.22 2.15 25.37
CA SER A 3 21.47 3.55 25.03
C SER A 3 20.86 4.44 26.12
N ASP A 4 21.62 5.40 26.67
CA ASP A 4 21.12 6.38 27.66
C ASP A 4 20.15 7.41 27.04
N ASN A 5 19.86 7.29 25.74
CA ASN A 5 18.88 8.12 25.07
C ASN A 5 17.50 7.44 25.08
N PRO A 6 16.53 7.90 25.89
CA PRO A 6 15.20 7.29 25.99
C PRO A 6 14.38 7.43 24.67
N PHE A 7 14.91 8.11 23.66
CA PHE A 7 14.26 8.32 22.37
C PHE A 7 14.85 7.48 21.24
N GLU A 8 15.95 6.71 21.48
CA GLU A 8 16.46 5.78 20.48
C GLU A 8 15.60 4.52 20.43
N PRO A 9 15.10 4.14 19.23
CA PRO A 9 14.38 2.89 19.09
C PRO A 9 15.31 1.70 19.31
N LEU A 10 14.84 0.72 20.08
CA LEU A 10 15.59 -0.51 20.31
C LEU A 10 15.61 -1.37 19.05
N THR A 11 16.78 -1.96 18.74
CA THR A 11 16.96 -2.86 17.59
C THR A 11 16.90 -4.30 18.06
N PHE A 12 16.05 -5.10 17.41
CA PHE A 12 15.83 -6.53 17.72
C PHE A 12 16.09 -7.40 16.49
N ASP A 13 16.43 -8.68 16.72
CA ASP A 13 16.37 -9.69 15.67
C ASP A 13 14.89 -9.96 15.27
N ALA A 14 14.65 -10.31 14.02
CA ALA A 14 13.30 -10.60 13.52
C ALA A 14 12.62 -11.78 14.23
N ASN A 15 13.41 -12.64 14.88
CA ASN A 15 12.90 -13.77 15.66
C ASN A 15 12.70 -13.43 17.15
N ASP A 16 13.06 -12.23 17.59
CA ASP A 16 12.94 -11.80 18.98
C ASP A 16 11.63 -11.04 19.23
N MET A 17 10.51 -11.71 18.94
CA MET A 17 9.18 -11.12 19.01
C MET A 17 8.76 -10.74 20.44
N GLU A 18 9.23 -11.44 21.46
CA GLU A 18 8.90 -11.14 22.86
C GLU A 18 9.43 -9.77 23.27
N ASN A 19 10.62 -9.40 22.84
CA ASN A 19 11.19 -8.07 23.09
C ASN A 19 10.45 -6.96 22.35
N ILE A 20 9.97 -7.22 21.12
CA ILE A 20 9.12 -6.28 20.40
C ILE A 20 7.82 -6.03 21.18
N VAL A 21 7.19 -7.09 21.71
CA VAL A 21 5.95 -6.99 22.51
C VAL A 21 6.17 -6.18 23.79
N THR A 22 7.29 -6.43 24.50
CA THR A 22 7.59 -5.78 25.78
C THR A 22 7.72 -4.27 25.65
N HIS A 23 8.15 -3.77 24.50
CA HIS A 23 8.34 -2.34 24.24
C HIS A 23 7.14 -1.66 23.57
N LEU A 24 6.13 -2.41 23.10
CA LEU A 24 4.91 -1.85 22.55
C LEU A 24 4.06 -1.04 23.54
N PRO A 25 3.95 -1.38 24.84
CA PRO A 25 3.27 -0.54 25.84
C PRO A 25 3.85 0.87 25.90
N VAL A 26 5.18 1.00 25.78
CA VAL A 26 5.84 2.32 25.74
C VAL A 26 5.39 3.14 24.52
N LEU A 27 5.08 2.49 23.39
CA LEU A 27 4.50 3.12 22.22
C LEU A 27 3.04 3.52 22.41
N ARG A 28 2.26 2.72 23.18
CA ARG A 28 0.86 3.05 23.50
C ARG A 28 0.75 4.29 24.39
N ASP A 29 1.66 4.43 25.35
CA ASP A 29 1.64 5.46 26.36
C ASP A 29 2.36 6.76 25.96
N ARG A 30 3.14 6.75 24.89
CA ARG A 30 3.64 8.00 24.30
C ARG A 30 2.45 8.75 23.72
N HIS A 31 1.83 9.54 24.56
CA HIS A 31 0.82 10.51 24.14
C HIS A 31 1.39 11.34 23.02
N LEU A 32 0.84 11.13 21.84
CA LEU A 32 1.04 12.03 20.72
C LEU A 32 0.39 13.33 21.16
N ASP A 33 1.22 14.27 21.58
CA ASP A 33 0.77 15.59 21.99
C ASP A 33 -0.05 16.18 20.83
N SER A 34 -1.18 16.78 21.16
CA SER A 34 -2.07 17.44 20.19
C SER A 34 -1.45 18.70 19.57
N SER A 35 -0.17 18.99 19.89
CA SER A 35 0.57 20.07 19.24
C SER A 35 0.86 19.71 17.76
N ASN A 36 0.74 20.70 16.86
CA ASN A 36 0.98 20.59 15.42
C ASN A 36 2.42 20.16 15.03
N SER A 37 3.25 19.73 15.97
CA SER A 37 4.65 19.33 15.80
C SER A 37 4.87 17.80 15.93
N THR A 38 3.81 16.99 16.08
CA THR A 38 3.93 15.53 16.20
C THR A 38 4.41 14.93 14.88
N PRO A 39 5.47 14.08 14.89
CA PRO A 39 5.92 13.41 13.67
C PRO A 39 4.81 12.55 13.08
N GLU A 40 4.70 12.51 11.75
CA GLU A 40 3.68 11.70 11.04
C GLU A 40 3.78 10.22 11.38
N PHE A 41 4.99 9.74 11.73
CA PHE A 41 5.27 8.35 12.10
C PHE A 41 6.16 8.28 13.32
N VAL A 42 5.75 7.50 14.33
CA VAL A 42 6.49 7.28 15.57
C VAL A 42 7.05 5.87 15.57
N VAL A 43 8.39 5.77 15.54
CA VAL A 43 9.10 4.50 15.61
C VAL A 43 9.22 4.04 17.07
N GLY A 44 8.91 2.77 17.31
CA GLY A 44 9.03 2.17 18.63
C GLY A 44 10.12 1.11 18.73
N SER A 45 10.35 0.40 17.65
CA SER A 45 11.39 -0.64 17.59
C SER A 45 11.93 -0.74 16.18
N ILE A 46 13.11 -1.35 16.03
CA ILE A 46 13.70 -1.67 14.73
C ILE A 46 14.03 -3.15 14.76
N THR A 47 13.60 -3.91 13.76
CA THR A 47 14.01 -5.30 13.57
C THR A 47 15.08 -5.40 12.49
N ARG A 48 16.00 -6.33 12.68
CA ARG A 48 16.90 -6.78 11.62
C ARG A 48 16.23 -7.94 10.89
N GLY A 49 15.84 -7.70 9.66
CA GLY A 49 15.04 -8.63 8.87
C GLY A 49 13.52 -8.46 9.08
N ILE A 50 12.76 -9.15 8.25
CA ILE A 50 11.30 -9.15 8.27
C ILE A 50 10.76 -10.55 7.98
N THR A 51 9.71 -10.95 8.70
CA THR A 51 9.07 -12.26 8.56
C THR A 51 7.55 -12.15 8.51
N PRO A 52 6.83 -13.15 7.98
CA PRO A 52 5.37 -13.18 8.04
C PRO A 52 4.80 -13.11 9.46
N GLU A 53 5.51 -13.66 10.44
CA GLU A 53 5.11 -13.61 11.85
C GLU A 53 5.16 -12.18 12.39
N LEU A 54 6.16 -11.39 12.00
CA LEU A 54 6.23 -9.96 12.32
C LEU A 54 5.11 -9.17 11.65
N ILE A 55 4.72 -9.53 10.42
CA ILE A 55 3.56 -8.91 9.74
C ILE A 55 2.27 -9.24 10.52
N ASP A 56 2.06 -10.52 10.89
CA ASP A 56 0.90 -10.93 11.69
C ASP A 56 0.85 -10.22 13.05
N PHE A 57 2.01 -10.11 13.70
CA PHE A 57 2.18 -9.36 14.92
C PHE A 57 1.82 -7.87 14.72
N GLY A 58 2.31 -7.26 13.64
CA GLY A 58 2.02 -5.88 13.28
C GLY A 58 0.51 -5.62 13.14
N TYR A 59 -0.19 -6.48 12.42
CA TYR A 59 -1.65 -6.39 12.26
C TYR A 59 -2.40 -6.60 13.59
N THR A 60 -1.90 -7.51 14.44
CA THR A 60 -2.52 -7.77 15.75
C THR A 60 -2.42 -6.54 16.68
N HIS A 61 -1.29 -5.82 16.63
CA HIS A 61 -0.97 -4.74 17.57
C HIS A 61 -1.05 -3.34 16.97
N ALA A 62 -1.56 -3.20 15.75
CA ALA A 62 -1.65 -1.94 15.03
C ALA A 62 -0.30 -1.20 14.93
N VAL A 63 0.73 -1.93 14.55
CA VAL A 63 2.05 -1.38 14.20
C VAL A 63 2.44 -1.86 12.82
N MET A 64 3.18 -1.06 12.10
CA MET A 64 3.60 -1.37 10.73
C MET A 64 5.07 -1.10 10.53
N PRO A 65 5.74 -1.80 9.59
CA PRO A 65 7.08 -1.46 9.19
C PRO A 65 7.04 -0.25 8.25
N TRP A 66 7.93 0.71 8.49
CA TRP A 66 8.06 1.90 7.65
C TRP A 66 9.53 2.24 7.39
N PRO A 67 10.24 1.43 6.61
CA PRO A 67 11.64 1.63 6.35
C PRO A 67 11.88 2.72 5.31
N THR A 68 12.97 3.46 5.45
CA THR A 68 13.58 4.22 4.37
C THR A 68 14.30 3.29 3.39
N LEU A 69 14.66 3.79 2.20
CA LEU A 69 15.44 2.99 1.23
C LEU A 69 16.80 2.55 1.80
N GLU A 70 17.45 3.40 2.58
CA GLU A 70 18.72 3.07 3.26
C GLU A 70 18.52 1.94 4.26
N GLN A 71 17.52 2.03 5.12
CA GLN A 71 17.19 0.99 6.09
C GLN A 71 16.86 -0.35 5.41
N VAL A 72 16.15 -0.32 4.28
CA VAL A 72 15.87 -1.53 3.49
C VAL A 72 17.16 -2.18 2.99
N ARG A 73 18.15 -1.39 2.53
CA ARG A 73 19.47 -1.90 2.10
C ARG A 73 20.20 -2.58 3.25
N ASP A 74 20.11 -2.03 4.46
CA ASP A 74 20.72 -2.57 5.66
C ASP A 74 19.92 -3.69 6.32
N ASN A 75 18.82 -4.13 5.67
CA ASN A 75 17.87 -5.12 6.19
C ASN A 75 17.28 -4.72 7.56
N MET A 76 17.05 -3.42 7.75
CA MET A 76 16.50 -2.83 8.96
C MET A 76 15.06 -2.36 8.73
N TYR A 77 14.16 -2.75 9.63
CA TYR A 77 12.74 -2.43 9.52
C TYR A 77 12.26 -1.73 10.80
N PRO A 78 12.10 -0.40 10.77
CA PRO A 78 11.50 0.33 11.87
C PRO A 78 10.00 0.03 11.95
N TRP A 79 9.55 -0.36 13.13
CA TRP A 79 8.16 -0.63 13.45
C TRP A 79 7.58 0.51 14.27
N GLY A 80 6.43 0.98 13.89
CA GLY A 80 5.82 2.11 14.57
C GLY A 80 4.38 2.34 14.16
N ARG A 81 3.92 3.56 14.44
CA ARG A 81 2.56 4.01 14.21
C ARG A 81 2.55 5.38 13.55
N VAL A 82 1.56 5.60 12.71
CA VAL A 82 1.22 6.94 12.24
C VAL A 82 0.67 7.78 13.41
N SER A 83 0.86 9.09 13.38
CA SER A 83 0.35 9.98 14.42
C SER A 83 -1.18 9.96 14.55
N ARG A 84 -1.88 9.79 13.44
CA ARG A 84 -3.33 9.66 13.35
C ARG A 84 -3.70 8.60 12.33
N CYS A 85 -4.61 7.70 12.72
CA CYS A 85 -5.07 6.63 11.83
C CYS A 85 -6.18 7.09 10.90
N THR A 86 -6.05 6.79 9.63
CA THR A 86 -7.11 7.03 8.64
C THR A 86 -7.84 5.72 8.38
N VAL A 87 -9.14 5.72 8.61
CA VAL A 87 -9.97 4.51 8.55
C VAL A 87 -11.17 4.73 7.64
N ILE A 88 -11.48 3.77 6.79
CA ILE A 88 -12.76 3.70 6.11
C ILE A 88 -13.67 2.76 6.90
N LYS A 89 -14.76 3.30 7.45
CA LYS A 89 -15.84 2.49 8.03
C LYS A 89 -16.72 1.95 6.91
N THR A 90 -16.90 0.65 6.86
CA THR A 90 -17.52 -0.02 5.70
C THR A 90 -19.02 0.21 5.59
N ASP A 91 -19.70 0.54 6.70
CA ASP A 91 -21.12 0.91 6.74
C ASP A 91 -21.38 2.31 6.19
N THR A 92 -20.44 3.26 6.35
CA THR A 92 -20.57 4.66 5.94
C THR A 92 -19.74 5.01 4.71
N VAL A 93 -19.07 4.03 4.08
CA VAL A 93 -18.24 4.30 2.90
C VAL A 93 -19.01 5.01 1.80
N HIS A 94 -18.44 6.07 1.27
CA HIS A 94 -18.96 6.83 0.15
C HIS A 94 -18.09 6.62 -1.09
N LEU A 95 -18.72 6.60 -2.27
CA LEU A 95 -17.99 6.57 -3.53
C LEU A 95 -18.03 7.96 -4.19
N PRO A 96 -16.89 8.53 -4.58
CA PRO A 96 -16.83 9.79 -5.30
C PRO A 96 -17.67 9.76 -6.56
N HIS A 97 -18.31 10.88 -6.92
CA HIS A 97 -19.22 10.93 -8.07
C HIS A 97 -18.58 10.45 -9.38
N GLY A 98 -17.34 10.90 -9.66
CA GLY A 98 -16.60 10.46 -10.86
C GLY A 98 -16.32 8.95 -10.86
N LEU A 99 -16.01 8.40 -9.69
CA LEU A 99 -15.72 6.98 -9.52
C LEU A 99 -16.97 6.10 -9.68
N LYS A 100 -18.17 6.60 -9.27
CA LYS A 100 -19.45 5.89 -9.51
C LYS A 100 -19.68 5.57 -10.99
N LYS A 101 -19.26 6.47 -11.88
CA LYS A 101 -19.31 6.22 -13.33
C LYS A 101 -18.41 5.04 -13.70
N ARG A 102 -17.14 5.03 -13.23
CA ARG A 102 -16.19 3.94 -13.50
C ARG A 102 -16.66 2.61 -12.94
N VAL A 103 -17.25 2.60 -11.75
CA VAL A 103 -17.84 1.38 -11.17
C VAL A 103 -18.98 0.85 -12.05
N ARG A 104 -19.88 1.70 -12.53
CA ARG A 104 -20.97 1.30 -13.46
C ARG A 104 -20.43 0.72 -14.77
N ASP A 105 -19.33 1.28 -15.29
CA ASP A 105 -18.65 0.77 -16.48
C ASP A 105 -18.03 -0.61 -16.18
N ALA A 106 -17.36 -0.77 -15.03
CA ALA A 106 -16.80 -2.03 -14.60
C ALA A 106 -17.87 -3.12 -14.36
N LEU A 107 -19.02 -2.75 -13.78
CA LEU A 107 -20.17 -3.67 -13.64
C LEU A 107 -20.72 -4.12 -15.00
N ALA A 108 -20.57 -3.31 -16.04
CA ALA A 108 -20.89 -3.67 -17.43
C ALA A 108 -19.70 -4.31 -18.17
N ARG A 109 -18.65 -4.71 -17.45
CA ARG A 109 -17.45 -5.40 -17.97
C ARG A 109 -16.65 -4.60 -18.98
N HIS A 110 -16.65 -3.26 -18.89
CA HIS A 110 -15.83 -2.43 -19.77
C HIS A 110 -15.14 -1.27 -19.03
N TYR A 111 -14.01 -0.82 -19.61
CA TYR A 111 -13.30 0.41 -19.31
C TYR A 111 -13.13 1.19 -20.61
N ASP A 112 -13.97 2.22 -20.83
CA ASP A 112 -14.05 2.98 -22.10
C ASP A 112 -14.17 2.07 -23.34
N GLY A 113 -14.96 0.99 -23.25
CA GLY A 113 -15.18 0.00 -24.31
C GLY A 113 -14.20 -1.20 -24.31
N ASN A 114 -13.11 -1.11 -23.57
CA ASN A 114 -12.15 -2.20 -23.43
C ASN A 114 -12.60 -3.18 -22.34
N SER A 115 -12.28 -4.46 -22.46
CA SER A 115 -12.64 -5.44 -21.43
C SER A 115 -11.98 -5.11 -20.09
N ILE A 116 -12.70 -5.32 -18.98
CA ILE A 116 -12.19 -5.16 -17.62
C ILE A 116 -12.56 -6.36 -16.77
N GLU A 117 -11.62 -6.75 -15.89
CA GLU A 117 -11.82 -7.72 -14.82
C GLU A 117 -11.26 -7.15 -13.53
N ILE A 118 -11.92 -7.41 -12.41
CA ILE A 118 -11.45 -7.04 -11.06
C ILE A 118 -11.33 -8.33 -10.28
N LEU A 119 -10.11 -8.71 -9.92
CA LEU A 119 -9.77 -10.07 -9.50
C LEU A 119 -9.09 -10.08 -8.13
N LEU A 120 -9.53 -11.00 -7.27
CA LEU A 120 -8.92 -11.27 -5.97
C LEU A 120 -7.81 -12.32 -6.15
N ASP A 121 -6.62 -12.02 -5.63
CA ASP A 121 -5.45 -12.93 -5.57
C ASP A 121 -5.06 -13.56 -6.93
N ARG A 122 -5.35 -12.88 -8.01
CA ARG A 122 -4.90 -13.33 -9.32
C ARG A 122 -3.42 -13.05 -9.48
N ASP A 123 -2.64 -14.12 -9.65
CA ASP A 123 -1.20 -14.05 -9.88
C ASP A 123 -0.48 -13.17 -8.84
N TYR A 124 -0.77 -13.41 -7.53
CA TYR A 124 -0.32 -12.58 -6.40
C TYR A 124 1.18 -12.28 -6.46
N GLU A 125 2.03 -13.29 -6.72
CA GLU A 125 3.47 -13.12 -6.74
C GLU A 125 3.92 -12.17 -7.86
N ALA A 126 3.34 -12.33 -9.07
CA ALA A 126 3.60 -11.43 -10.19
C ALA A 126 3.06 -10.02 -9.91
N PHE A 127 1.94 -9.89 -9.19
CA PHE A 127 1.40 -8.60 -8.82
C PHE A 127 2.32 -7.86 -7.84
N VAL A 128 2.89 -8.54 -6.82
CA VAL A 128 3.88 -7.95 -5.88
C VAL A 128 5.09 -7.43 -6.64
N ASP A 129 5.62 -8.20 -7.61
CA ASP A 129 6.74 -7.76 -8.43
C ASP A 129 6.36 -6.55 -9.30
N THR A 130 5.16 -6.56 -9.90
CA THR A 130 4.66 -5.41 -10.69
C THR A 130 4.51 -4.13 -9.86
N VAL A 131 4.05 -4.24 -8.62
CA VAL A 131 3.97 -3.09 -7.70
C VAL A 131 5.37 -2.56 -7.36
N ALA A 132 6.31 -3.45 -7.06
CA ALA A 132 7.69 -3.06 -6.78
C ALA A 132 8.32 -2.32 -7.97
N ASP A 133 8.15 -2.85 -9.19
CA ASP A 133 8.67 -2.23 -10.42
C ASP A 133 8.01 -0.87 -10.69
N HIS A 134 6.69 -0.74 -10.45
CA HIS A 134 5.98 0.53 -10.59
C HIS A 134 6.60 1.64 -9.75
N TYR A 135 6.91 1.36 -8.48
CA TYR A 135 7.50 2.34 -7.58
C TYR A 135 9.01 2.49 -7.75
N TYR A 136 9.71 1.47 -8.24
CA TYR A 136 11.15 1.55 -8.52
C TYR A 136 11.48 2.68 -9.51
N PHE A 137 10.64 2.85 -10.52
CA PHE A 137 10.79 3.91 -11.52
C PHE A 137 10.18 5.25 -11.08
N SER A 138 9.61 5.36 -9.89
CA SER A 138 9.16 6.62 -9.33
C SER A 138 10.32 7.35 -8.67
N ILE A 139 10.20 8.69 -8.56
CA ILE A 139 11.18 9.52 -7.85
C ILE A 139 11.33 9.17 -6.37
N HIS A 140 10.40 8.41 -5.82
CA HIS A 140 10.37 8.01 -4.41
C HIS A 140 10.99 6.63 -4.16
N GLY A 141 11.32 5.86 -5.21
CA GLY A 141 11.78 4.48 -5.10
C GLY A 141 10.71 3.53 -4.55
N THR A 142 11.13 2.32 -4.21
CA THR A 142 10.24 1.30 -3.64
C THR A 142 10.73 0.78 -2.30
N TRP A 143 9.82 0.62 -1.36
CA TRP A 143 10.05 -0.06 -0.08
C TRP A 143 10.01 -1.59 -0.21
N LEU A 144 9.50 -2.10 -1.34
CA LEU A 144 9.39 -3.53 -1.64
C LEU A 144 10.73 -4.10 -2.11
N SER A 145 11.70 -4.20 -1.19
CA SER A 145 12.95 -4.92 -1.43
C SER A 145 12.71 -6.41 -1.72
N ASN A 146 13.74 -7.12 -2.16
CA ASN A 146 13.64 -8.56 -2.37
C ASN A 146 13.25 -9.31 -1.08
N ALA A 147 13.78 -8.90 0.09
CA ALA A 147 13.40 -9.46 1.38
C ALA A 147 11.92 -9.19 1.69
N MET A 148 11.45 -7.96 1.49
CA MET A 148 10.04 -7.58 1.69
C MET A 148 9.13 -8.33 0.72
N LYS A 149 9.45 -8.40 -0.58
CA LYS A 149 8.70 -9.19 -1.56
C LYS A 149 8.59 -10.65 -1.16
N SER A 150 9.71 -11.26 -0.74
CA SER A 150 9.72 -12.64 -0.25
C SER A 150 8.84 -12.82 0.99
N CYS A 151 8.93 -11.91 1.95
CA CYS A 151 8.08 -11.90 3.15
C CYS A 151 6.58 -11.82 2.77
N TRP A 152 6.20 -10.89 1.89
CA TRP A 152 4.82 -10.72 1.44
C TRP A 152 4.28 -11.95 0.72
N LYS A 153 5.06 -12.57 -0.18
CA LYS A 153 4.70 -13.83 -0.85
C LYS A 153 4.50 -14.97 0.15
N GLN A 154 5.31 -15.04 1.21
CA GLN A 154 5.15 -16.01 2.29
C GLN A 154 3.93 -15.71 3.17
N ALA A 155 3.70 -14.43 3.52
CA ALA A 155 2.53 -14.00 4.27
C ALA A 155 1.22 -14.30 3.52
N HIS A 156 1.22 -14.15 2.19
CA HIS A 156 0.08 -14.54 1.35
C HIS A 156 -0.24 -16.05 1.46
N ARG A 157 0.76 -16.92 1.41
CA ARG A 157 0.57 -18.37 1.58
C ARG A 157 0.00 -18.74 2.95
N LYS A 158 0.12 -17.84 3.93
CA LYS A 158 -0.49 -17.97 5.27
C LYS A 158 -1.84 -17.27 5.39
N GLY A 159 -2.35 -16.67 4.31
CA GLY A 159 -3.63 -15.95 4.29
C GLY A 159 -3.59 -14.61 5.03
N LEU A 160 -2.41 -14.02 5.26
CA LEU A 160 -2.25 -12.74 5.96
C LEU A 160 -2.31 -11.55 5.01
N THR A 161 -1.96 -11.75 3.74
CA THR A 161 -1.91 -10.69 2.73
C THR A 161 -2.56 -11.14 1.43
N HIS A 162 -3.18 -10.20 0.75
CA HIS A 162 -3.96 -10.42 -0.46
C HIS A 162 -3.73 -9.30 -1.46
N CYS A 163 -4.19 -9.50 -2.70
CA CYS A 163 -4.22 -8.43 -3.69
C CYS A 163 -5.56 -8.36 -4.41
N ILE A 164 -5.90 -7.16 -4.87
CA ILE A 164 -6.95 -6.96 -5.87
C ILE A 164 -6.29 -6.38 -7.12
N THR A 165 -6.39 -7.10 -8.22
CA THR A 165 -5.83 -6.73 -9.51
C THR A 165 -6.92 -6.28 -10.45
N VAL A 166 -6.75 -5.12 -11.08
CA VAL A 166 -7.61 -4.62 -12.15
C VAL A 166 -6.94 -4.88 -13.49
N MET A 167 -7.55 -5.74 -14.29
CA MET A 167 -7.08 -6.12 -15.62
C MET A 167 -7.89 -5.40 -16.68
N ILE A 168 -7.22 -4.83 -17.69
CA ILE A 168 -7.88 -4.25 -18.87
C ILE A 168 -7.25 -4.85 -20.11
N ASN A 169 -8.08 -5.43 -20.97
CA ASN A 169 -7.65 -6.22 -22.13
C ASN A 169 -6.59 -7.29 -21.76
N GLY A 170 -6.78 -7.97 -20.62
CA GLY A 170 -5.89 -9.02 -20.14
C GLY A 170 -4.54 -8.54 -19.61
N ARG A 171 -4.35 -7.22 -19.39
CA ARG A 171 -3.13 -6.63 -18.83
C ARG A 171 -3.41 -5.94 -17.52
N ILE A 172 -2.47 -5.97 -16.58
CA ILE A 172 -2.57 -5.26 -15.31
C ILE A 172 -2.66 -3.76 -15.59
N ALA A 173 -3.77 -3.14 -15.18
CA ALA A 173 -4.00 -1.71 -15.29
C ALA A 173 -3.79 -0.98 -13.96
N GLY A 174 -3.86 -1.71 -12.86
CA GLY A 174 -3.65 -1.24 -11.50
C GLY A 174 -4.15 -2.25 -10.49
N GLY A 175 -4.14 -1.86 -9.22
CA GLY A 175 -4.60 -2.72 -8.14
C GLY A 175 -4.11 -2.25 -6.79
N LEU A 176 -4.28 -3.07 -5.77
CA LEU A 176 -3.77 -2.82 -4.42
C LEU A 176 -3.36 -4.11 -3.71
N LEU A 177 -2.34 -3.99 -2.85
CA LEU A 177 -1.99 -4.98 -1.84
C LEU A 177 -2.66 -4.60 -0.53
N PHE A 178 -3.13 -5.59 0.21
CA PHE A 178 -3.73 -5.40 1.52
C PHE A 178 -3.45 -6.56 2.46
N GLY A 179 -3.44 -6.27 3.75
CA GLY A 179 -3.34 -7.25 4.81
C GLY A 179 -4.68 -7.51 5.47
N THR A 180 -4.76 -8.60 6.23
CA THR A 180 -5.95 -8.96 6.99
C THR A 180 -5.60 -9.59 8.33
N LYS A 181 -6.41 -9.28 9.35
CA LYS A 181 -6.38 -9.96 10.66
C LYS A 181 -7.77 -9.93 11.28
N GLY A 182 -8.33 -11.12 11.51
CA GLY A 182 -9.71 -11.21 12.00
C GLY A 182 -10.69 -10.51 11.06
N GLY A 183 -11.47 -9.58 11.58
CA GLY A 183 -12.38 -8.73 10.80
C GLY A 183 -11.77 -7.40 10.34
N MET A 184 -10.44 -7.23 10.40
CA MET A 184 -9.74 -6.01 10.03
C MET A 184 -9.05 -6.14 8.68
N LEU A 185 -9.06 -5.08 7.87
CA LEU A 185 -8.30 -4.93 6.64
C LEU A 185 -7.30 -3.81 6.76
N TYR A 186 -6.12 -3.98 6.19
CA TYR A 186 -5.03 -3.01 6.17
C TYR A 186 -4.63 -2.72 4.73
N GLY A 187 -4.87 -1.48 4.27
CA GLY A 187 -4.39 -1.04 2.97
C GLY A 187 -2.88 -0.84 2.99
N GLU A 188 -2.14 -1.55 2.16
CA GLU A 188 -0.68 -1.52 2.18
C GLU A 188 -0.09 -0.66 1.08
N THR A 189 -0.43 -0.94 -0.15
CA THR A 189 0.04 -0.15 -1.28
C THR A 189 -0.87 -0.32 -2.49
N ALA A 190 -1.00 0.72 -3.28
CA ALA A 190 -1.83 0.72 -4.47
C ALA A 190 -1.06 1.30 -5.66
N MET A 191 -1.27 0.77 -6.85
CA MET A 191 -0.66 1.28 -8.07
C MET A 191 -1.69 1.46 -9.19
N SER A 192 -1.43 2.40 -10.08
CA SER A 192 -2.28 2.66 -11.25
C SER A 192 -1.43 2.95 -12.50
N TRP A 193 -1.54 2.09 -13.51
CA TRP A 193 -1.07 2.38 -14.85
C TRP A 193 -2.11 3.15 -15.67
N LEU A 194 -3.40 2.91 -15.40
CA LEU A 194 -4.50 3.63 -16.03
C LEU A 194 -5.32 4.39 -14.97
N PRO A 195 -5.89 5.55 -15.32
CA PRO A 195 -6.68 6.35 -14.40
C PRO A 195 -7.76 5.55 -13.68
N ASP A 196 -7.91 5.76 -12.37
CA ASP A 196 -8.89 5.12 -11.49
C ASP A 196 -8.75 3.60 -11.28
N ALA A 197 -7.77 2.91 -11.90
CA ALA A 197 -7.64 1.47 -11.76
C ALA A 197 -7.40 1.04 -10.29
N SER A 198 -6.48 1.69 -9.56
CA SER A 198 -6.28 1.42 -8.14
C SER A 198 -7.50 1.80 -7.30
N LYS A 199 -8.23 2.86 -7.66
CA LYS A 199 -9.47 3.25 -6.97
C LYS A 199 -10.58 2.22 -7.18
N LEU A 200 -10.67 1.58 -8.35
CA LEU A 200 -11.58 0.46 -8.57
C LEU A 200 -11.20 -0.74 -7.69
N ALA A 201 -9.91 -0.99 -7.48
CA ALA A 201 -9.47 -2.01 -6.53
C ALA A 201 -9.86 -1.67 -5.08
N LEU A 202 -9.76 -0.40 -4.66
CA LEU A 202 -10.24 0.04 -3.35
C LEU A 202 -11.76 -0.08 -3.21
N VAL A 203 -12.54 0.20 -4.26
CA VAL A 203 -13.99 -0.08 -4.27
C VAL A 203 -14.27 -1.56 -4.06
N ALA A 204 -13.52 -2.43 -4.72
CA ALA A 204 -13.66 -3.88 -4.55
C ALA A 204 -13.28 -4.32 -3.13
N LEU A 205 -12.23 -3.73 -2.52
CA LEU A 205 -11.89 -3.98 -1.11
C LEU A 205 -13.03 -3.54 -0.17
N CYS A 206 -13.61 -2.36 -0.37
CA CYS A 206 -14.79 -1.91 0.38
C CYS A 206 -15.99 -2.87 0.19
N ALA A 207 -16.18 -3.38 -1.02
CA ALA A 207 -17.24 -4.34 -1.32
C ALA A 207 -17.02 -5.70 -0.63
N ILE A 208 -15.80 -6.23 -0.63
CA ILE A 208 -15.42 -7.42 0.13
C ILE A 208 -15.68 -7.19 1.62
N ALA A 209 -15.24 -6.07 2.16
CA ALA A 209 -15.43 -5.74 3.57
C ALA A 209 -16.91 -5.72 3.97
N ARG A 210 -17.79 -5.13 3.17
CA ARG A 210 -19.25 -5.16 3.36
C ARG A 210 -19.80 -6.59 3.26
N HIS A 211 -19.41 -7.33 2.23
CA HIS A 211 -19.86 -8.70 2.00
C HIS A 211 -19.49 -9.62 3.16
N CYS A 212 -18.27 -9.51 3.68
CA CYS A 212 -17.75 -10.30 4.79
C CYS A 212 -18.08 -9.68 6.17
N ARG A 213 -18.81 -8.57 6.24
CA ARG A 213 -19.16 -7.84 7.48
C ARG A 213 -17.93 -7.41 8.29
N MET A 214 -16.86 -7.09 7.60
CA MET A 214 -15.66 -6.51 8.21
C MET A 214 -15.89 -5.00 8.42
N PRO A 215 -15.75 -4.48 9.66
CA PRO A 215 -16.20 -3.12 9.95
C PRO A 215 -15.29 -2.03 9.43
N LEU A 216 -13.98 -2.32 9.31
CA LEU A 216 -12.95 -1.30 9.13
C LEU A 216 -11.94 -1.69 8.06
N ILE A 217 -11.49 -0.68 7.34
CA ILE A 217 -10.28 -0.72 6.50
C ILE A 217 -9.33 0.36 7.02
N ASP A 218 -8.19 -0.05 7.56
CA ASP A 218 -7.11 0.86 7.95
C ASP A 218 -6.36 1.30 6.69
N CYS A 219 -6.39 2.58 6.42
CA CYS A 219 -5.66 3.21 5.32
C CYS A 219 -4.37 3.90 5.79
N GLN A 220 -3.96 3.67 7.04
CA GLN A 220 -2.75 4.21 7.67
C GLN A 220 -2.78 5.75 7.73
N MET A 221 -2.02 6.43 6.86
CA MET A 221 -2.00 7.89 6.78
C MET A 221 -3.10 8.42 5.86
N TYR A 222 -3.58 9.63 6.16
CA TYR A 222 -4.46 10.34 5.26
C TYR A 222 -3.74 10.69 3.94
N SER A 223 -4.41 10.42 2.85
CA SER A 223 -3.91 10.78 1.52
C SER A 223 -5.05 11.23 0.60
N PRO A 224 -4.76 11.99 -0.46
CA PRO A 224 -5.75 12.31 -1.49
C PRO A 224 -6.36 11.09 -2.17
N TYR A 225 -5.66 9.95 -2.14
CA TYR A 225 -6.14 8.69 -2.71
C TYR A 225 -7.43 8.21 -2.04
N VAL A 226 -7.48 8.25 -0.70
CA VAL A 226 -8.64 7.77 0.09
C VAL A 226 -9.66 8.87 0.40
N SER A 227 -9.32 10.15 0.18
CA SER A 227 -10.15 11.30 0.60
C SER A 227 -11.60 11.23 0.12
N GLY A 228 -11.83 10.70 -1.09
CA GLY A 228 -13.17 10.60 -1.68
C GLY A 228 -14.05 9.47 -1.12
N PHE A 229 -13.51 8.58 -0.28
CA PHE A 229 -14.21 7.42 0.29
C PHE A 229 -14.85 7.71 1.66
N ASN A 230 -14.89 8.97 2.07
CA ASN A 230 -15.36 9.40 3.40
C ASN A 230 -14.56 8.76 4.56
N PRO A 231 -13.21 8.84 4.53
CA PRO A 231 -12.41 8.30 5.61
C PRO A 231 -12.56 9.14 6.88
N GLU A 232 -12.45 8.49 8.02
CA GLU A 232 -12.32 9.15 9.32
C GLU A 232 -10.85 9.16 9.75
N VAL A 233 -10.36 10.30 10.24
CA VAL A 233 -9.03 10.43 10.81
C VAL A 233 -9.15 10.42 12.32
N MET A 234 -8.59 9.40 12.96
CA MET A 234 -8.76 9.12 14.38
C MET A 234 -7.45 9.25 15.15
N ASP A 235 -7.55 9.65 16.42
CA ASP A 235 -6.47 9.45 17.39
C ASP A 235 -6.41 7.98 17.86
N TRP A 236 -5.31 7.63 18.53
CA TRP A 236 -5.08 6.26 18.99
C TRP A 236 -6.06 5.81 20.06
N ALA A 237 -6.54 6.68 20.92
CA ALA A 237 -7.51 6.35 21.97
C ALA A 237 -8.85 5.91 21.36
N THR A 238 -9.23 6.52 20.24
CA THR A 238 -10.43 6.16 19.47
C THR A 238 -10.20 4.93 18.60
N TYR A 239 -9.04 4.82 17.93
CA TYR A 239 -8.75 3.76 16.97
C TYR A 239 -8.52 2.38 17.61
N LEU A 240 -7.68 2.30 18.68
CA LEU A 240 -7.28 1.01 19.25
C LEU A 240 -8.43 0.12 19.74
N PRO A 241 -9.48 0.64 20.41
CA PRO A 241 -10.64 -0.17 20.78
C PRO A 241 -11.35 -0.76 19.56
N LEU A 242 -11.54 0.03 18.50
CA LEU A 242 -12.19 -0.41 17.27
C LEU A 242 -11.36 -1.47 16.53
N GLN A 243 -10.05 -1.25 16.43
CA GLN A 243 -9.11 -2.20 15.83
C GLN A 243 -9.08 -3.51 16.61
N SER A 244 -8.96 -3.46 17.94
CA SER A 244 -8.93 -4.64 18.81
C SER A 244 -10.22 -5.47 18.69
N GLU A 245 -11.38 -4.81 18.66
CA GLU A 245 -12.66 -5.47 18.44
C GLU A 245 -12.69 -6.14 17.05
N ALA A 246 -12.30 -5.42 16.00
CA ALA A 246 -12.29 -5.96 14.64
C ALA A 246 -11.34 -7.15 14.50
N VAL A 247 -10.12 -7.06 15.05
CA VAL A 247 -9.12 -8.13 15.04
C VAL A 247 -9.63 -9.40 15.78
N SER A 248 -10.42 -9.24 16.83
CA SER A 248 -10.99 -10.38 17.60
C SER A 248 -12.07 -11.15 16.85
N ARG A 249 -12.61 -10.61 15.75
CA ARG A 249 -13.63 -11.30 14.94
C ARG A 249 -13.02 -12.43 14.14
N THR A 250 -13.85 -13.38 13.75
CA THR A 250 -13.45 -14.46 12.84
C THR A 250 -13.09 -13.88 11.47
N ALA A 251 -11.91 -14.24 10.96
CA ALA A 251 -11.51 -13.88 9.59
C ALA A 251 -12.44 -14.54 8.56
N PRO A 252 -12.69 -13.90 7.42
CA PRO A 252 -13.40 -14.54 6.32
C PRO A 252 -12.58 -15.69 5.74
N ASP A 253 -13.28 -16.66 5.17
CA ASP A 253 -12.66 -17.72 4.39
C ASP A 253 -12.33 -17.19 2.99
N TRP A 254 -11.08 -16.73 2.81
CA TRP A 254 -10.61 -16.10 1.58
C TRP A 254 -10.64 -17.05 0.37
N GLU A 255 -10.53 -18.34 0.59
CA GLU A 255 -10.57 -19.34 -0.49
C GLU A 255 -11.97 -19.51 -1.07
N LYS A 256 -13.01 -19.28 -0.26
CA LYS A 256 -14.41 -19.35 -0.69
C LYS A 256 -14.92 -18.10 -1.40
N LEU A 257 -14.19 -17.00 -1.33
CA LEU A 257 -14.57 -15.80 -2.07
C LEU A 257 -14.38 -16.00 -3.58
N PRO A 258 -15.32 -15.51 -4.41
CA PRO A 258 -15.14 -15.54 -5.85
C PRO A 258 -13.89 -14.75 -6.26
N ARG A 259 -13.11 -15.31 -7.16
CA ARG A 259 -11.92 -14.61 -7.66
C ARG A 259 -12.27 -13.39 -8.51
N GLU A 260 -13.39 -13.41 -9.20
CA GLU A 260 -13.91 -12.26 -9.94
C GLU A 260 -14.93 -11.48 -9.08
N LEU A 261 -14.70 -10.18 -8.90
CA LEU A 261 -15.32 -9.39 -7.85
C LEU A 261 -16.51 -8.50 -8.28
N THR A 262 -16.84 -8.44 -9.57
CA THR A 262 -17.97 -7.56 -10.01
C THR A 262 -19.30 -7.93 -9.37
N GLY A 263 -19.53 -9.23 -9.09
CA GLY A 263 -20.73 -9.68 -8.37
C GLY A 263 -20.77 -9.18 -6.92
N ILE A 264 -19.64 -9.22 -6.21
CA ILE A 264 -19.52 -8.68 -4.85
C ILE A 264 -19.71 -7.15 -4.87
N ILE A 265 -19.11 -6.45 -5.84
CA ILE A 265 -19.27 -5.00 -6.00
C ILE A 265 -20.75 -4.64 -6.24
N ALA A 266 -21.42 -5.38 -7.12
CA ALA A 266 -22.85 -5.15 -7.40
C ALA A 266 -23.74 -5.36 -6.17
N GLY A 267 -23.43 -6.39 -5.36
CA GLY A 267 -24.15 -6.65 -4.11
C GLY A 267 -23.89 -5.60 -3.02
N ALA A 268 -22.66 -5.09 -2.94
CA ALA A 268 -22.29 -4.08 -1.96
C ALA A 268 -22.79 -2.65 -2.29
N PHE A 269 -23.00 -2.36 -3.58
CA PHE A 269 -23.47 -1.06 -4.09
C PHE A 269 -24.66 -1.23 -5.05
N PRO A 270 -25.82 -1.70 -4.57
CA PRO A 270 -26.96 -2.09 -5.41
C PRO A 270 -27.60 -0.92 -6.16
N GLU A 271 -27.35 0.32 -5.74
CA GLU A 271 -27.76 1.54 -6.41
C GLU A 271 -26.98 1.82 -7.71
N LEU A 272 -25.81 1.21 -7.88
CA LEU A 272 -24.99 1.38 -9.08
C LEU A 272 -25.38 0.33 -10.13
N LYS A 273 -26.14 0.76 -11.13
CA LYS A 273 -26.51 -0.12 -12.25
C LYS A 273 -25.43 -0.14 -13.32
N PRO A 274 -25.18 -1.31 -13.95
CA PRO A 274 -24.27 -1.42 -15.09
C PRO A 274 -24.58 -0.38 -16.17
N ARG A 275 -23.52 0.16 -16.78
CA ARG A 275 -23.63 1.15 -17.86
C ARG A 275 -22.92 0.63 -19.11
N PRO A 276 -23.65 -0.01 -20.06
CA PRO A 276 -23.06 -0.52 -21.29
C PRO A 276 -22.38 0.59 -22.11
N TYR A 277 -21.30 0.24 -22.77
CA TYR A 277 -20.59 1.13 -23.67
C TYR A 277 -21.16 0.98 -25.09
N THR A 278 -21.53 2.10 -25.70
CA THR A 278 -22.23 2.12 -27.00
C THR A 278 -21.42 2.74 -28.14
N LYS A 279 -20.15 3.05 -27.87
CA LYS A 279 -19.22 3.68 -28.84
C LYS A 279 -18.08 2.73 -29.17
N GLU A 280 -17.31 3.06 -30.20
CA GLU A 280 -16.04 2.35 -30.45
C GLU A 280 -15.11 2.44 -29.24
N PRO A 281 -14.40 1.32 -28.91
CA PRO A 281 -13.44 1.32 -27.81
C PRO A 281 -12.40 2.42 -27.96
N ARG A 282 -12.13 3.14 -26.86
CA ARG A 282 -11.10 4.17 -26.86
C ARG A 282 -9.73 3.52 -26.84
N SER A 283 -8.80 4.06 -27.64
CA SER A 283 -7.40 3.70 -27.51
C SER A 283 -6.91 4.02 -26.10
N LEU A 284 -6.35 3.02 -25.43
CA LEU A 284 -5.74 3.16 -24.13
C LEU A 284 -4.35 3.74 -24.34
N ARG A 285 -4.14 4.99 -23.95
CA ARG A 285 -2.80 5.53 -23.78
C ARG A 285 -2.37 5.16 -22.36
N ALA A 286 -1.80 3.96 -22.18
CA ALA A 286 -0.95 3.72 -21.03
C ALA A 286 0.21 4.71 -21.10
N PRO A 287 0.68 5.27 -19.97
CA PRO A 287 2.00 5.86 -19.97
C PRO A 287 2.94 4.81 -20.53
N VAL A 288 3.65 5.15 -21.60
CA VAL A 288 4.64 4.26 -22.20
C VAL A 288 5.80 4.22 -21.22
N ILE A 289 5.68 3.34 -20.21
CA ILE A 289 6.88 2.89 -19.54
C ILE A 289 7.50 1.95 -20.55
N TYR A 290 8.57 2.41 -21.15
CA TYR A 290 9.46 1.53 -21.87
C TYR A 290 9.99 0.52 -20.85
N LEU A 291 9.28 -0.61 -20.69
CA LEU A 291 9.97 -1.82 -20.33
C LEU A 291 10.94 -2.02 -21.49
N LYS A 292 12.15 -1.44 -21.38
CA LYS A 292 13.27 -2.00 -22.09
C LYS A 292 13.17 -3.49 -21.77
N GLU A 293 13.08 -4.33 -22.79
CA GLU A 293 13.44 -5.73 -22.69
C GLU A 293 14.86 -5.70 -22.12
N THR A 294 14.93 -5.67 -20.78
CA THR A 294 16.19 -5.79 -20.07
C THR A 294 16.51 -7.25 -20.21
N ASP A 295 17.56 -7.55 -20.98
CA ASP A 295 18.26 -8.81 -20.89
C ASP A 295 18.26 -9.23 -19.42
N GLU A 296 17.83 -10.46 -19.14
CA GLU A 296 17.83 -11.04 -17.78
C GLU A 296 19.20 -10.94 -17.08
N LYS A 297 20.26 -10.68 -17.83
CA LYS A 297 21.62 -10.47 -17.35
C LYS A 297 21.89 -9.13 -16.67
N ASN A 298 21.02 -8.13 -16.80
CA ASN A 298 21.20 -6.77 -16.23
C ASN A 298 20.15 -6.41 -15.19
N ARG A 299 19.49 -7.36 -14.55
CA ARG A 299 18.73 -7.11 -13.34
C ARG A 299 19.71 -6.92 -12.19
N HIS A 300 20.28 -5.73 -12.06
CA HIS A 300 20.94 -5.33 -10.82
C HIS A 300 19.92 -5.35 -9.70
N ASP A 301 20.22 -6.10 -8.65
CA ASP A 301 19.51 -5.99 -7.37
C ASP A 301 19.65 -4.53 -6.92
N PRO A 302 18.55 -3.79 -6.64
CA PRO A 302 18.64 -2.43 -6.11
C PRO A 302 19.43 -2.34 -4.79
N ASN A 303 19.76 -3.49 -4.19
CA ASN A 303 20.60 -3.60 -2.99
C ASN A 303 22.08 -3.94 -3.32
N GLU A 304 22.44 -4.21 -4.57
CA GLU A 304 23.83 -4.38 -5.03
C GLU A 304 24.31 -3.07 -5.66
N ILE A 305 24.81 -2.16 -4.84
CA ILE A 305 25.64 -1.03 -5.32
C ILE A 305 27.09 -1.44 -5.15
N GLU A 306 27.75 -1.75 -6.27
CA GLU A 306 29.22 -1.74 -6.29
C GLU A 306 29.71 -0.33 -5.92
N PRO A 307 30.77 -0.21 -5.09
CA PRO A 307 31.35 1.10 -4.81
C PRO A 307 31.90 1.70 -6.10
N ASN A 308 31.35 2.83 -6.48
CA ASN A 308 31.79 3.57 -7.68
C ASN A 308 33.22 4.06 -7.47
N THR A 309 34.18 3.46 -8.15
CA THR A 309 35.60 3.84 -8.14
C THR A 309 35.99 4.57 -9.42
N SER A 310 35.26 5.58 -9.82
CA SER A 310 35.70 6.49 -10.91
C SER A 310 35.74 7.91 -10.40
N ASP A 311 36.96 8.40 -10.12
CA ASP A 311 37.29 9.81 -9.94
C ASP A 311 37.35 10.53 -11.32
N ASP A 312 36.25 10.49 -12.10
CA ASP A 312 36.16 11.27 -13.34
C ASP A 312 35.29 12.51 -13.10
N PRO A 313 35.85 13.73 -13.16
CA PRO A 313 35.14 14.97 -12.87
C PRO A 313 34.12 15.39 -13.96
N ASP A 314 34.00 14.68 -15.09
CA ASP A 314 33.12 15.02 -16.21
C ASP A 314 31.83 14.19 -16.28
N ASP A 315 31.52 13.40 -15.24
CA ASP A 315 30.28 12.63 -15.22
C ASP A 315 29.07 13.54 -14.91
N VAL A 316 28.37 13.94 -15.98
CA VAL A 316 27.13 14.72 -15.93
C VAL A 316 26.07 13.91 -15.19
N ARG A 317 25.72 14.35 -13.98
CA ARG A 317 24.75 13.68 -13.10
C ARG A 317 23.42 13.44 -13.83
N ALA A 318 22.94 12.21 -13.72
CA ALA A 318 21.64 11.79 -14.26
C ALA A 318 20.43 12.63 -13.73
N GLU A 319 20.64 13.49 -12.75
CA GLU A 319 19.66 14.45 -12.22
C GLU A 319 19.26 15.52 -13.24
N ASP A 320 20.14 15.89 -14.19
CA ASP A 320 19.86 16.96 -15.17
C ASP A 320 18.99 16.50 -16.36
N LEU A 321 18.87 15.19 -16.59
CA LEU A 321 18.06 14.63 -17.67
C LEU A 321 16.59 14.35 -17.29
N LEU A 322 16.28 14.26 -15.99
CA LEU A 322 14.93 14.01 -15.50
C LEU A 322 14.10 15.28 -15.29
N THR A 323 14.73 16.45 -15.25
CA THR A 323 14.05 17.75 -15.03
C THR A 323 13.31 18.26 -16.26
N SER A 324 13.56 17.73 -17.45
CA SER A 324 12.94 18.25 -18.68
C SER A 324 11.61 17.61 -19.08
N VAL A 325 11.18 16.54 -18.41
CA VAL A 325 9.98 15.77 -18.80
C VAL A 325 8.74 16.09 -17.96
N CYS A 326 8.87 16.77 -16.82
CA CYS A 326 7.77 17.08 -15.89
C CYS A 326 7.41 18.57 -15.76
N MET A 327 7.75 19.43 -16.74
CA MET A 327 7.38 20.84 -16.71
C MET A 327 5.97 21.06 -17.25
N GLY A 328 5.00 21.06 -16.36
CA GLY A 328 3.60 21.39 -16.67
C GLY A 328 2.73 21.74 -15.46
N THR A 329 3.28 22.23 -14.35
CA THR A 329 2.52 23.00 -13.33
C THR A 329 3.46 23.74 -12.38
N ARG A 330 3.08 24.95 -11.99
CA ARG A 330 3.90 25.97 -11.31
C ARG A 330 4.40 25.52 -9.94
N HIS A 331 5.70 25.71 -9.71
CA HIS A 331 6.41 25.48 -8.46
C HIS A 331 6.12 26.52 -7.38
N VAL A 332 5.93 26.06 -6.15
CA VAL A 332 6.36 26.74 -4.93
C VAL A 332 7.42 25.84 -4.27
N ALA A 333 8.63 26.34 -4.17
CA ALA A 333 9.75 25.64 -3.55
C ALA A 333 9.57 25.63 -2.03
N LEU A 334 9.60 24.45 -1.43
CA LEU A 334 9.75 24.25 0.01
C LEU A 334 11.01 23.39 0.26
N PRO A 335 11.69 23.56 1.40
CA PRO A 335 12.98 22.93 1.66
C PRO A 335 12.88 21.40 1.78
N VAL A 336 13.93 20.74 1.31
CA VAL A 336 14.11 19.29 1.34
C VAL A 336 14.18 18.81 2.80
N ILE A 337 13.06 18.33 3.32
CA ILE A 337 13.01 17.45 4.47
C ILE A 337 12.89 16.05 3.89
N SER A 338 13.81 15.14 4.22
CA SER A 338 13.73 13.73 3.86
C SER A 338 12.40 13.14 4.33
N ARG A 339 11.43 13.03 3.43
CA ARG A 339 10.11 12.45 3.74
C ARG A 339 10.17 10.94 3.54
N PRO A 340 9.59 10.15 4.45
CA PRO A 340 9.35 8.73 4.21
C PRO A 340 8.41 8.55 3.00
N CYS A 341 8.56 7.44 2.27
CA CYS A 341 7.73 7.10 1.12
C CYS A 341 6.25 7.18 1.46
N SER A 342 5.48 7.95 0.71
CA SER A 342 4.01 7.98 0.83
C SER A 342 3.43 6.76 0.09
N TYR A 343 2.82 5.83 0.81
CA TYR A 343 2.27 4.57 0.27
C TYR A 343 0.99 4.74 -0.55
N PHE A 344 0.39 5.93 -0.54
CA PHE A 344 -0.80 6.24 -1.31
C PHE A 344 -0.64 7.59 -2.00
N SER A 345 -0.01 7.65 -3.12
CA SER A 345 -0.04 8.82 -4.01
C SER A 345 -0.85 8.54 -5.28
#